data_f498b339d1a4211a0a50c4d3a91b9714
#
_entry.id   f498b339d1a4211a0a50c4d3a91b9714
#
_cell.length_a   1.000
_cell.length_b   1.000
_cell.length_c   1.000
_cell.angle_alpha   90.00
_cell.angle_beta   90.00
_cell.angle_gamma   90.00
#
_symmetry.space_group_name_H-M   'P 1'
#
loop_
_entity.id
_entity.type
_entity.pdbx_description
1 polymer ?
#
loop_
_entity_poly.entity_id
_entity_poly.type
_entity_poly.pdbx_seq_one_letter_code
_entity_poly.pdbx_strand_id
1 'polypeptide(L)'
;MALSNAQYQSIIHGYEVTQLNNHRIMEERLQEVNSHVDGFKELSASIASVSVSQGRKLLEGDDSALTDLRDTIRRLSGMKQELLVNAGYPADYLAPIYTCTDCQDTGYLPNREKCHCFKQAIIRLLYEQSGLEKSLSTENFDHLSYDYYEGEALECFRRTVAISKNFIETFDSDYHNLFFYGTVGTGKSFLSSCIARELLESEHSVVYMSAIHLFEILSKSMFDYKNKEDLAAYHKELFDCDLLIIDDLVTEYPTNVISSVFFSLLNGRNMAQKSTIISTNLSFEDVSNRYSDRSFSRIMQNYIVCKFTGPDIRIIQKTAK
;
A
#
# COMPACT_ATOMS: atom_id res chain seq x y z
N MET A 1 3.57 13.28 -5.44
CA MET A 1 2.49 13.71 -6.30
C MET A 1 1.77 14.86 -5.62
N ALA A 2 1.68 16.02 -6.24
CA ALA A 2 0.63 16.92 -5.88
C ALA A 2 -0.66 16.30 -6.45
N LEU A 3 -1.46 15.75 -5.56
CA LEU A 3 -2.80 15.34 -5.88
C LEU A 3 -3.56 16.54 -6.42
N SER A 4 -4.36 16.37 -7.46
CA SER A 4 -5.35 17.39 -7.76
C SER A 4 -6.20 17.63 -6.50
N ASN A 5 -6.74 18.83 -6.35
CA ASN A 5 -7.58 19.15 -5.17
C ASN A 5 -8.74 18.13 -5.03
N ALA A 6 -9.31 17.66 -6.14
CA ALA A 6 -10.38 16.68 -6.14
C ALA A 6 -9.91 15.30 -5.63
N GLN A 7 -8.71 14.87 -6.04
CA GLN A 7 -8.10 13.60 -5.59
C GLN A 7 -7.76 13.64 -4.10
N TYR A 8 -7.16 14.75 -3.65
CA TYR A 8 -6.87 14.96 -2.23
C TYR A 8 -8.15 14.92 -1.39
N GLN A 9 -9.19 15.63 -1.81
CA GLN A 9 -10.48 15.65 -1.11
C GLN A 9 -11.15 14.27 -1.09
N SER A 10 -11.02 13.48 -2.15
CA SER A 10 -11.54 12.11 -2.18
C SER A 10 -10.87 11.22 -1.11
N ILE A 11 -9.54 11.32 -0.96
CA ILE A 11 -8.80 10.57 0.07
C ILE A 11 -9.20 11.03 1.47
N ILE A 12 -9.27 12.35 1.72
CA ILE A 12 -9.67 12.89 3.02
C ILE A 12 -11.09 12.45 3.37
N HIS A 13 -12.01 12.52 2.42
CA HIS A 13 -13.38 12.04 2.61
C HIS A 13 -13.43 10.55 2.99
N GLY A 14 -12.56 9.71 2.42
CA GLY A 14 -12.41 8.32 2.83
C GLY A 14 -12.05 8.16 4.32
N TYR A 15 -11.14 8.99 4.85
CA TYR A 15 -10.83 9.02 6.28
C TYR A 15 -11.99 9.50 7.13
N GLU A 16 -12.69 10.55 6.71
CA GLU A 16 -13.88 11.05 7.40
C GLU A 16 -14.96 9.97 7.52
N VAL A 17 -15.22 9.23 6.44
CA VAL A 17 -16.17 8.12 6.44
C VAL A 17 -15.71 7.00 7.38
N THR A 18 -14.42 6.67 7.40
CA THR A 18 -13.85 5.65 8.31
C THR A 18 -14.01 6.07 9.76
N GLN A 19 -13.66 7.31 10.11
CA GLN A 19 -13.80 7.87 11.45
C GLN A 19 -15.27 7.87 11.91
N LEU A 20 -16.19 8.28 11.02
CA LEU A 20 -17.63 8.26 11.29
C LEU A 20 -18.14 6.83 11.56
N ASN A 21 -17.71 5.85 10.76
CA ASN A 21 -18.09 4.46 10.98
C ASN A 21 -17.54 3.91 12.30
N ASN A 22 -16.27 4.19 12.61
CA ASN A 22 -15.65 3.77 13.86
C ASN A 22 -16.34 4.41 15.07
N HIS A 23 -16.70 5.69 14.96
CA HIS A 23 -17.46 6.40 16.00
C HIS A 23 -18.85 5.78 16.18
N ARG A 24 -19.57 5.48 15.09
CA ARG A 24 -20.87 4.82 15.15
C ARG A 24 -20.79 3.45 15.84
N ILE A 25 -19.81 2.64 15.52
CA ILE A 25 -19.59 1.34 16.18
C ILE A 25 -19.32 1.54 17.66
N MET A 26 -18.53 2.54 18.04
CA MET A 26 -18.27 2.87 19.44
C MET A 26 -19.53 3.31 20.18
N GLU A 27 -20.39 4.13 19.55
CA GLU A 27 -21.67 4.54 20.14
C GLU A 27 -22.63 3.34 20.30
N GLU A 28 -22.73 2.46 19.32
CA GLU A 28 -23.52 1.25 19.39
C GLU A 28 -23.05 0.34 20.54
N ARG A 29 -21.73 0.11 20.67
CA ARG A 29 -21.15 -0.64 21.80
C ARG A 29 -21.44 0.03 23.15
N LEU A 30 -21.32 1.36 23.22
CA LEU A 30 -21.60 2.10 24.44
C LEU A 30 -23.09 2.00 24.83
N GLN A 31 -24.01 2.08 23.86
CA GLN A 31 -25.44 1.91 24.07
C GLN A 31 -25.75 0.47 24.54
N GLU A 32 -25.13 -0.52 23.91
CA GLU A 32 -25.27 -1.91 24.32
C GLU A 32 -24.83 -2.13 25.77
N VAL A 33 -23.64 -1.66 26.15
CA VAL A 33 -23.11 -1.78 27.52
C VAL A 33 -24.01 -1.02 28.51
N ASN A 34 -24.45 0.18 28.17
CA ASN A 34 -25.34 0.97 29.02
C ASN A 34 -26.71 0.29 29.24
N SER A 35 -27.15 -0.57 28.32
CA SER A 35 -28.43 -1.27 28.43
C SER A 35 -28.32 -2.64 29.15
N HIS A 36 -27.13 -3.26 29.13
CA HIS A 36 -26.92 -4.60 29.66
C HIS A 36 -26.10 -4.66 30.94
N VAL A 37 -25.39 -3.57 31.30
CA VAL A 37 -24.51 -3.56 32.48
C VAL A 37 -25.02 -2.53 33.48
N ASP A 38 -25.66 -3.04 34.55
CA ASP A 38 -26.19 -2.24 35.62
C ASP A 38 -25.08 -1.42 36.31
N GLY A 39 -25.33 -0.14 36.59
CA GLY A 39 -24.39 0.76 37.26
C GLY A 39 -23.30 1.38 36.33
N PHE A 40 -23.18 0.92 35.07
CA PHE A 40 -22.14 1.44 34.16
C PHE A 40 -22.39 2.88 33.75
N LYS A 41 -23.65 3.23 33.47
CA LYS A 41 -24.08 4.59 33.11
C LYS A 41 -23.90 5.56 34.28
N GLU A 42 -24.22 5.15 35.50
CA GLU A 42 -24.07 5.91 36.74
C GLU A 42 -22.61 6.21 37.05
N LEU A 43 -21.71 5.24 36.87
CA LEU A 43 -20.27 5.45 37.01
C LEU A 43 -19.74 6.42 35.95
N SER A 44 -20.24 6.33 34.72
CA SER A 44 -19.87 7.25 33.63
C SER A 44 -20.30 8.69 33.97
N ALA A 45 -21.53 8.89 34.48
CA ALA A 45 -22.04 10.18 34.93
C ALA A 45 -21.22 10.72 36.12
N SER A 46 -20.81 9.86 37.05
CA SER A 46 -19.98 10.23 38.20
C SER A 46 -18.61 10.72 37.77
N ILE A 47 -17.96 10.07 36.78
CA ILE A 47 -16.68 10.51 36.20
C ILE A 47 -16.85 11.94 35.61
N ALA A 48 -17.88 12.16 34.82
CA ALA A 48 -18.14 13.45 34.19
C ALA A 48 -18.38 14.54 35.25
N SER A 49 -19.17 14.26 36.29
CA SER A 49 -19.46 15.19 37.39
C SER A 49 -18.20 15.58 38.17
N VAL A 50 -17.36 14.59 38.50
CA VAL A 50 -16.09 14.82 39.22
C VAL A 50 -15.15 15.65 38.34
N SER A 51 -15.05 15.37 37.05
CA SER A 51 -14.20 16.11 36.11
C SER A 51 -14.59 17.59 36.06
N VAL A 52 -15.90 17.91 36.01
CA VAL A 52 -16.40 19.28 36.01
C VAL A 52 -16.15 19.97 37.35
N SER A 53 -16.40 19.31 38.48
CA SER A 53 -16.24 19.91 39.81
C SER A 53 -14.77 20.19 40.14
N GLN A 54 -13.87 19.29 39.83
CA GLN A 54 -12.41 19.48 40.04
C GLN A 54 -11.82 20.48 39.07
N GLY A 55 -12.31 20.51 37.80
CA GLY A 55 -11.93 21.51 36.82
C GLY A 55 -12.25 22.95 37.28
N ARG A 56 -13.37 23.16 37.96
CA ARG A 56 -13.69 24.46 38.59
C ARG A 56 -12.71 24.86 39.69
N LYS A 57 -12.37 23.93 40.61
CA LYS A 57 -11.38 24.16 41.66
C LYS A 57 -10.00 24.52 41.13
N LEU A 58 -9.57 23.84 40.02
CA LEU A 58 -8.31 24.18 39.34
C LEU A 58 -8.32 25.64 38.81
N LEU A 59 -9.45 26.10 38.27
CA LEU A 59 -9.61 27.48 37.82
C LEU A 59 -9.62 28.46 38.97
N GLU A 60 -9.99 28.03 40.18
CA GLU A 60 -9.95 28.83 41.43
C GLU A 60 -8.58 28.81 42.12
N GLY A 61 -7.59 28.10 41.54
CA GLY A 61 -6.18 28.08 42.01
C GLY A 61 -5.86 26.95 43.00
N ASP A 62 -6.68 25.91 43.07
CA ASP A 62 -6.41 24.75 43.93
C ASP A 62 -5.60 23.70 43.16
N ASP A 63 -4.27 23.71 43.31
CA ASP A 63 -3.35 22.78 42.66
C ASP A 63 -3.52 21.33 43.12
N SER A 64 -4.12 21.08 44.31
CA SER A 64 -4.38 19.72 44.81
C SER A 64 -5.49 19.03 44.00
N ALA A 65 -6.41 19.81 43.43
CA ALA A 65 -7.56 19.32 42.65
C ALA A 65 -7.15 18.42 41.45
N LEU A 66 -5.95 18.64 40.89
CA LEU A 66 -5.45 17.80 39.78
C LEU A 66 -5.10 16.37 40.23
N THR A 67 -4.45 16.24 41.40
CA THR A 67 -4.10 14.94 41.97
C THR A 67 -5.33 14.15 42.37
N ASP A 68 -6.25 14.82 43.08
CA ASP A 68 -7.52 14.24 43.49
C ASP A 68 -8.38 13.80 42.28
N LEU A 69 -8.37 14.58 41.21
CA LEU A 69 -9.04 14.23 39.94
C LEU A 69 -8.45 12.94 39.34
N ARG A 70 -7.14 12.88 39.22
CA ARG A 70 -6.46 11.69 38.65
C ARG A 70 -6.77 10.42 39.43
N ASP A 71 -6.67 10.47 40.76
CA ASP A 71 -6.91 9.31 41.61
C ASP A 71 -8.38 8.87 41.59
N THR A 72 -9.31 9.83 41.59
CA THR A 72 -10.73 9.53 41.48
C THR A 72 -11.10 8.94 40.13
N ILE A 73 -10.60 9.52 39.02
CA ILE A 73 -10.84 8.97 37.67
C ILE A 73 -10.25 7.57 37.57
N ARG A 74 -9.01 7.34 38.03
CA ARG A 74 -8.38 6.02 38.02
C ARG A 74 -9.25 4.97 38.74
N ARG A 75 -9.73 5.29 39.93
CA ARG A 75 -10.59 4.40 40.71
C ARG A 75 -11.92 4.11 40.01
N LEU A 76 -12.62 5.13 39.53
CA LEU A 76 -13.91 4.96 38.87
C LEU A 76 -13.76 4.24 37.51
N SER A 77 -12.68 4.50 36.78
CA SER A 77 -12.38 3.78 35.52
C SER A 77 -12.06 2.30 35.78
N GLY A 78 -11.35 1.99 36.88
CA GLY A 78 -11.13 0.61 37.30
C GLY A 78 -12.45 -0.12 37.59
N MET A 79 -13.35 0.52 38.37
CA MET A 79 -14.68 -0.03 38.65
C MET A 79 -15.50 -0.23 37.34
N LYS A 80 -15.44 0.69 36.39
CA LYS A 80 -16.08 0.56 35.08
C LYS A 80 -15.55 -0.66 34.31
N GLN A 81 -14.23 -0.85 34.32
CA GLN A 81 -13.61 -1.98 33.66
C GLN A 81 -13.96 -3.31 34.30
N GLU A 82 -14.01 -3.36 35.63
CA GLU A 82 -14.48 -4.56 36.37
C GLU A 82 -15.94 -4.89 36.04
N LEU A 83 -16.84 -3.89 35.97
CA LEU A 83 -18.22 -4.13 35.56
C LEU A 83 -18.33 -4.70 34.15
N LEU A 84 -17.54 -4.17 33.18
CA LEU A 84 -17.46 -4.68 31.80
C LEU A 84 -17.06 -6.17 31.79
N VAL A 85 -15.95 -6.49 32.44
CA VAL A 85 -15.40 -7.85 32.44
C VAL A 85 -16.36 -8.82 33.16
N ASN A 86 -16.96 -8.43 34.29
CA ASN A 86 -17.94 -9.23 35.01
C ASN A 86 -19.22 -9.50 34.21
N ALA A 87 -19.57 -8.58 33.29
CA ALA A 87 -20.69 -8.74 32.37
C ALA A 87 -20.33 -9.58 31.12
N GLY A 88 -19.09 -10.07 31.03
CA GLY A 88 -18.61 -10.92 29.93
C GLY A 88 -18.05 -10.18 28.73
N TYR A 89 -17.87 -8.85 28.78
CA TYR A 89 -17.23 -8.08 27.72
C TYR A 89 -15.70 -8.07 27.83
N PRO A 90 -14.96 -7.99 26.71
CA PRO A 90 -13.51 -7.76 26.76
C PRO A 90 -13.18 -6.45 27.49
N ALA A 91 -12.03 -6.42 28.17
CA ALA A 91 -11.59 -5.22 28.90
C ALA A 91 -11.39 -3.98 28.01
N ASP A 92 -11.10 -4.19 26.73
CA ASP A 92 -10.89 -3.19 25.69
C ASP A 92 -12.12 -2.96 24.79
N TYR A 93 -13.29 -3.53 25.13
CA TYR A 93 -14.50 -3.47 24.29
C TYR A 93 -14.93 -2.06 23.92
N LEU A 94 -14.69 -1.09 24.81
CA LEU A 94 -14.93 0.34 24.59
C LEU A 94 -13.65 1.12 24.28
N ALA A 95 -12.56 0.47 23.93
CA ALA A 95 -11.36 1.17 23.46
C ALA A 95 -11.60 1.79 22.08
N PRO A 96 -10.94 2.91 21.76
CA PRO A 96 -11.06 3.52 20.45
C PRO A 96 -10.70 2.55 19.33
N ILE A 97 -11.52 2.53 18.28
CA ILE A 97 -11.34 1.68 17.11
C ILE A 97 -10.64 2.49 16.03
N TYR A 98 -9.53 1.98 15.52
CA TYR A 98 -8.79 2.57 14.42
C TYR A 98 -8.53 1.53 13.34
N THR A 99 -8.73 1.91 12.09
CA THR A 99 -8.35 1.09 10.92
C THR A 99 -6.84 1.17 10.72
N CYS A 100 -6.26 2.36 10.94
CA CYS A 100 -4.81 2.56 10.97
C CYS A 100 -4.40 3.08 12.35
N THR A 101 -3.66 2.26 13.09
CA THR A 101 -3.21 2.59 14.46
C THR A 101 -2.16 3.70 14.49
N ASP A 102 -1.32 3.81 13.46
CA ASP A 102 -0.20 4.76 13.41
C ASP A 102 -0.67 6.20 13.31
N CYS A 103 -1.68 6.47 12.49
CA CYS A 103 -2.23 7.81 12.30
C CYS A 103 -3.61 8.00 12.95
N GLN A 104 -4.17 6.94 13.56
CA GLN A 104 -5.52 6.97 14.14
C GLN A 104 -6.57 7.47 13.14
N ASP A 105 -6.49 6.96 11.91
CA ASP A 105 -7.37 7.29 10.78
C ASP A 105 -7.37 8.77 10.36
N THR A 106 -6.32 9.51 10.68
CA THR A 106 -6.17 10.91 10.21
C THR A 106 -5.44 11.03 8.89
N GLY A 107 -4.73 9.97 8.48
CA GLY A 107 -3.84 9.97 7.30
C GLY A 107 -2.49 10.64 7.55
N TYR A 108 -2.27 11.26 8.72
CA TYR A 108 -1.04 11.98 9.07
C TYR A 108 -0.47 11.50 10.40
N LEU A 109 0.85 11.36 10.45
CA LEU A 109 1.57 11.07 11.67
C LEU A 109 1.68 12.32 12.58
N PRO A 110 2.03 12.18 13.87
CA PRO A 110 2.19 13.32 14.79
C PRO A 110 3.21 14.37 14.33
N ASN A 111 4.22 13.97 13.54
CA ASN A 111 5.22 14.86 12.92
C ASN A 111 4.70 15.58 11.67
N ARG A 112 3.41 15.44 11.34
CA ARG A 112 2.72 15.97 10.15
C ARG A 112 3.15 15.34 8.82
N GLU A 113 3.91 14.27 8.83
CA GLU A 113 4.18 13.49 7.62
C GLU A 113 2.97 12.64 7.24
N LYS A 114 2.84 12.34 5.93
CA LYS A 114 1.80 11.43 5.45
C LYS A 114 2.06 10.02 5.97
N CYS A 115 1.05 9.44 6.60
CA CYS A 115 1.09 8.06 7.05
C CYS A 115 1.23 7.10 5.86
N HIS A 116 1.71 5.88 6.10
CA HIS A 116 1.76 4.83 5.09
C HIS A 116 0.39 4.58 4.44
N CYS A 117 -0.69 4.55 5.23
CA CYS A 117 -2.06 4.37 4.72
C CYS A 117 -2.49 5.50 3.78
N PHE A 118 -2.03 6.75 3.99
CA PHE A 118 -2.28 7.86 3.07
C PHE A 118 -1.52 7.67 1.76
N LYS A 119 -0.26 7.22 1.84
CA LYS A 119 0.54 6.90 0.65
C LYS A 119 -0.12 5.78 -0.16
N GLN A 120 -0.61 4.74 0.50
CA GLN A 120 -1.35 3.65 -0.15
C GLN A 120 -2.67 4.12 -0.79
N ALA A 121 -3.41 5.03 -0.14
CA ALA A 121 -4.61 5.61 -0.73
C ALA A 121 -4.32 6.40 -2.00
N ILE A 122 -3.20 7.14 -2.05
CA ILE A 122 -2.71 7.80 -3.28
C ILE A 122 -2.45 6.75 -4.37
N ILE A 123 -1.73 5.70 -4.04
CA ILE A 123 -1.39 4.63 -4.96
C ILE A 123 -2.66 3.96 -5.50
N ARG A 124 -3.61 3.61 -4.63
CA ARG A 124 -4.89 3.03 -5.03
C ARG A 124 -5.64 3.93 -6.02
N LEU A 125 -5.69 5.22 -5.76
CA LEU A 125 -6.33 6.20 -6.63
C LEU A 125 -5.66 6.31 -8.00
N LEU A 126 -4.33 6.14 -8.06
CA LEU A 126 -3.58 6.04 -9.31
C LEU A 126 -3.89 4.76 -10.08
N TYR A 127 -4.09 3.65 -9.35
CA TYR A 127 -4.51 2.38 -9.93
C TYR A 127 -5.91 2.46 -10.56
N GLU A 128 -6.87 3.06 -9.86
CA GLU A 128 -8.24 3.25 -10.37
C GLU A 128 -8.21 3.99 -11.71
N GLN A 129 -7.36 4.99 -11.84
CA GLN A 129 -7.19 5.75 -13.08
C GLN A 129 -6.50 4.97 -14.21
N SER A 130 -5.64 4.00 -13.86
CA SER A 130 -4.94 3.15 -14.84
C SER A 130 -5.76 1.94 -15.32
N GLY A 131 -6.92 1.66 -14.71
CA GLY A 131 -7.76 0.51 -15.01
C GLY A 131 -7.22 -0.84 -14.49
N LEU A 132 -6.17 -0.82 -13.68
CA LEU A 132 -5.52 -2.02 -13.13
C LEU A 132 -6.19 -2.60 -11.88
N GLU A 133 -7.07 -1.84 -11.24
CA GLU A 133 -7.77 -2.27 -10.01
C GLU A 133 -8.54 -3.59 -10.19
N LYS A 134 -9.14 -3.79 -11.38
CA LYS A 134 -9.87 -5.03 -11.70
C LYS A 134 -8.97 -6.25 -11.82
N SER A 135 -7.73 -6.10 -12.30
CA SER A 135 -6.80 -7.23 -12.42
C SER A 135 -6.27 -7.64 -11.05
N LEU A 136 -5.93 -6.71 -10.17
CA LEU A 136 -5.45 -7.04 -8.82
C LEU A 136 -6.50 -7.79 -7.97
N SER A 137 -7.79 -7.55 -8.18
CA SER A 137 -8.84 -8.27 -7.43
C SER A 137 -8.95 -9.75 -7.83
N THR A 138 -8.59 -10.09 -9.07
CA THR A 138 -8.71 -11.44 -9.64
C THR A 138 -7.35 -12.15 -9.79
N GLU A 139 -6.26 -11.41 -9.88
CA GLU A 139 -4.91 -11.92 -10.08
C GLU A 139 -4.17 -12.01 -8.73
N ASN A 140 -4.24 -13.17 -8.11
CA ASN A 140 -3.61 -13.48 -6.83
C ASN A 140 -3.07 -14.91 -6.82
N PHE A 141 -2.30 -15.28 -5.79
CA PHE A 141 -1.73 -16.63 -5.68
C PHE A 141 -2.79 -17.72 -5.47
N ASP A 142 -4.00 -17.40 -4.97
CA ASP A 142 -5.08 -18.38 -4.82
C ASP A 142 -5.64 -18.83 -6.16
N HIS A 143 -5.56 -17.95 -7.17
CA HIS A 143 -5.97 -18.24 -8.54
C HIS A 143 -4.82 -18.72 -9.43
N LEU A 144 -3.62 -18.92 -8.88
CA LEU A 144 -2.47 -19.41 -9.63
C LEU A 144 -2.67 -20.87 -9.96
N SER A 145 -2.70 -21.22 -11.27
CA SER A 145 -2.75 -22.60 -11.75
C SER A 145 -1.49 -22.96 -12.53
N TYR A 146 -1.03 -24.17 -12.33
CA TYR A 146 0.07 -24.79 -13.08
C TYR A 146 -0.44 -25.58 -14.31
N ASP A 147 -1.74 -25.77 -14.46
CA ASP A 147 -2.37 -26.66 -15.45
C ASP A 147 -2.16 -26.20 -16.91
N TYR A 148 -1.76 -24.95 -17.09
CA TYR A 148 -1.47 -24.37 -18.40
C TYR A 148 -0.07 -24.70 -18.92
N TYR A 149 0.79 -25.31 -18.10
CA TYR A 149 2.20 -25.51 -18.42
C TYR A 149 2.56 -26.98 -18.37
N GLU A 150 3.45 -27.40 -19.28
CA GLU A 150 3.95 -28.78 -19.36
C GLU A 150 5.47 -28.80 -19.54
N GLY A 151 6.11 -29.91 -19.15
CA GLY A 151 7.54 -30.15 -19.36
C GLY A 151 8.42 -29.01 -18.82
N GLU A 152 9.37 -28.57 -19.63
CA GLU A 152 10.33 -27.52 -19.28
C GLU A 152 9.63 -26.18 -18.91
N ALA A 153 8.50 -25.85 -19.55
CA ALA A 153 7.75 -24.65 -19.28
C ALA A 153 7.17 -24.66 -17.85
N LEU A 154 6.67 -25.81 -17.40
CA LEU A 154 6.16 -26.00 -16.04
C LEU A 154 7.28 -25.84 -15.02
N GLU A 155 8.44 -26.39 -15.26
CA GLU A 155 9.58 -26.27 -14.35
C GLU A 155 10.08 -24.80 -14.25
N CYS A 156 10.19 -24.13 -15.41
CA CYS A 156 10.52 -22.70 -15.44
C CYS A 156 9.52 -21.87 -14.65
N PHE A 157 8.23 -22.12 -14.82
CA PHE A 157 7.19 -21.37 -14.13
C PHE A 157 7.20 -21.64 -12.62
N ARG A 158 7.30 -22.92 -12.20
CA ARG A 158 7.44 -23.28 -10.77
C ARG A 158 8.64 -22.61 -10.11
N ARG A 159 9.78 -22.60 -10.78
CA ARG A 159 10.98 -21.90 -10.30
C ARG A 159 10.74 -20.41 -10.14
N THR A 160 10.10 -19.78 -11.12
CA THR A 160 9.80 -18.34 -11.08
C THR A 160 8.81 -18.01 -9.96
N VAL A 161 7.79 -18.84 -9.75
CA VAL A 161 6.85 -18.69 -8.62
C VAL A 161 7.58 -18.85 -7.28
N ALA A 162 8.50 -19.80 -7.16
CA ALA A 162 9.29 -19.96 -5.94
C ALA A 162 10.18 -18.74 -5.66
N ILE A 163 10.85 -18.21 -6.71
CA ILE A 163 11.63 -16.95 -6.60
C ILE A 163 10.73 -15.79 -6.17
N SER A 164 9.53 -15.67 -6.74
CA SER A 164 8.58 -14.60 -6.42
C SER A 164 8.08 -14.68 -4.98
N LYS A 165 7.79 -15.88 -4.48
CA LYS A 165 7.40 -16.07 -3.07
C LYS A 165 8.55 -15.74 -2.13
N ASN A 166 9.76 -16.21 -2.41
CA ASN A 166 10.95 -15.86 -1.63
C ASN A 166 11.21 -14.34 -1.66
N PHE A 167 11.02 -13.68 -2.80
CA PHE A 167 11.13 -12.24 -2.92
C PHE A 167 10.16 -11.50 -1.98
N ILE A 168 8.92 -11.99 -1.84
CA ILE A 168 7.93 -11.44 -0.90
C ILE A 168 8.34 -11.71 0.55
N GLU A 169 8.71 -12.95 0.87
CA GLU A 169 9.09 -13.37 2.23
C GLU A 169 10.33 -12.63 2.76
N THR A 170 11.27 -12.30 1.87
CA THR A 170 12.52 -11.63 2.24
C THR A 170 12.53 -10.13 1.94
N PHE A 171 11.39 -9.54 1.56
CA PHE A 171 11.31 -8.17 1.05
C PHE A 171 11.87 -7.12 2.01
N ASP A 172 11.66 -7.30 3.32
CA ASP A 172 12.14 -6.38 4.36
C ASP A 172 13.61 -6.62 4.76
N SER A 173 14.15 -7.81 4.46
CA SER A 173 15.50 -8.21 4.89
C SER A 173 16.54 -8.16 3.78
N ASP A 174 16.12 -8.45 2.54
CA ASP A 174 17.01 -8.61 1.40
C ASP A 174 16.55 -7.76 0.21
N TYR A 175 17.49 -6.97 -0.33
CA TYR A 175 17.22 -6.18 -1.52
C TYR A 175 17.41 -7.01 -2.80
N HIS A 176 16.33 -7.19 -3.54
CA HIS A 176 16.32 -7.84 -4.85
C HIS A 176 15.46 -7.12 -5.86
N ASN A 177 15.79 -7.29 -7.15
CA ASN A 177 14.95 -6.88 -8.27
C ASN A 177 14.63 -8.11 -9.12
N LEU A 178 13.48 -8.10 -9.81
CA LEU A 178 13.08 -9.18 -10.70
C LEU A 178 12.94 -8.69 -12.14
N PHE A 179 13.43 -9.50 -13.08
CA PHE A 179 13.27 -9.25 -14.51
C PHE A 179 12.55 -10.43 -15.15
N PHE A 180 11.29 -10.24 -15.50
CA PHE A 180 10.43 -11.25 -16.13
C PHE A 180 10.47 -11.08 -17.63
N TYR A 181 11.01 -12.07 -18.36
CA TYR A 181 11.08 -12.03 -19.81
C TYR A 181 10.56 -13.32 -20.44
N GLY A 182 10.05 -13.23 -21.66
CA GLY A 182 9.58 -14.37 -22.42
C GLY A 182 8.32 -14.10 -23.22
N THR A 183 7.78 -15.13 -23.86
CA THR A 183 6.68 -15.02 -24.82
C THR A 183 5.42 -14.38 -24.23
N VAL A 184 4.57 -13.84 -25.08
CA VAL A 184 3.30 -13.20 -24.70
C VAL A 184 2.34 -14.23 -24.10
N GLY A 185 1.52 -13.79 -23.13
CA GLY A 185 0.46 -14.64 -22.55
C GLY A 185 0.93 -15.73 -21.60
N THR A 186 2.20 -15.74 -21.19
CA THR A 186 2.80 -16.75 -20.30
C THR A 186 2.76 -16.41 -18.81
N GLY A 187 1.90 -15.48 -18.37
CA GLY A 187 1.66 -15.22 -16.94
C GLY A 187 2.58 -14.18 -16.28
N LYS A 188 3.42 -13.43 -17.03
CA LYS A 188 4.32 -12.40 -16.47
C LYS A 188 3.55 -11.35 -15.66
N SER A 189 2.58 -10.68 -16.29
CA SER A 189 1.75 -9.64 -15.63
C SER A 189 0.94 -10.21 -14.48
N PHE A 190 0.38 -11.43 -14.64
CA PHE A 190 -0.32 -12.13 -13.56
C PHE A 190 0.56 -12.31 -12.32
N LEU A 191 1.77 -12.79 -12.48
CA LEU A 191 2.68 -13.00 -11.35
C LEU A 191 3.15 -11.66 -10.75
N SER A 192 3.36 -10.63 -11.58
CA SER A 192 3.63 -9.26 -11.10
C SER A 192 2.49 -8.71 -10.26
N SER A 193 1.23 -8.95 -10.67
CA SER A 193 0.03 -8.56 -9.91
C SER A 193 -0.08 -9.33 -8.59
N CYS A 194 0.22 -10.64 -8.58
CA CYS A 194 0.26 -11.44 -7.36
C CYS A 194 1.24 -10.84 -6.34
N ILE A 195 2.46 -10.52 -6.77
CA ILE A 195 3.49 -9.91 -5.90
C ILE A 195 3.03 -8.54 -5.41
N ALA A 196 2.49 -7.70 -6.30
CA ALA A 196 1.98 -6.38 -5.95
C ALA A 196 0.93 -6.45 -4.84
N ARG A 197 -0.01 -7.40 -4.95
CA ARG A 197 -1.07 -7.60 -3.98
C ARG A 197 -0.53 -7.98 -2.60
N GLU A 198 0.30 -9.01 -2.52
CA GLU A 198 0.88 -9.47 -1.25
C GLU A 198 1.66 -8.36 -0.53
N LEU A 199 2.44 -7.58 -1.27
CA LEU A 199 3.19 -6.47 -0.69
C LEU A 199 2.31 -5.29 -0.29
N LEU A 200 1.21 -5.02 -1.03
CA LEU A 200 0.22 -4.03 -0.61
C LEU A 200 -0.51 -4.47 0.67
N GLU A 201 -0.88 -5.75 0.78
CA GLU A 201 -1.50 -6.32 1.98
C GLU A 201 -0.54 -6.32 3.18
N SER A 202 0.79 -6.38 2.92
CA SER A 202 1.84 -6.23 3.93
C SER A 202 2.26 -4.76 4.18
N GLU A 203 1.43 -3.79 3.78
CA GLU A 203 1.59 -2.35 4.01
C GLU A 203 2.77 -1.68 3.28
N HIS A 204 3.36 -2.34 2.25
CA HIS A 204 4.40 -1.72 1.43
C HIS A 204 3.82 -0.78 0.38
N SER A 205 4.56 0.26 0.05
CA SER A 205 4.21 1.16 -1.04
C SER A 205 4.58 0.53 -2.38
N VAL A 206 3.57 0.17 -3.18
CA VAL A 206 3.75 -0.43 -4.49
C VAL A 206 3.23 0.51 -5.57
N VAL A 207 4.05 0.80 -6.58
CA VAL A 207 3.65 1.49 -7.80
C VAL A 207 3.69 0.49 -8.96
N TYR A 208 2.54 0.22 -9.56
CA TYR A 208 2.41 -0.67 -10.72
C TYR A 208 1.96 0.13 -11.94
N MET A 209 2.67 0.11 -13.01
CA MET A 209 2.29 0.79 -14.25
C MET A 209 2.83 0.10 -15.49
N SER A 210 2.17 0.33 -16.62
CA SER A 210 2.73 -0.08 -17.90
C SER A 210 3.93 0.80 -18.28
N ALA A 211 4.87 0.24 -19.02
CA ALA A 211 6.02 0.99 -19.52
C ALA A 211 5.60 2.22 -20.35
N ILE A 212 4.52 2.09 -21.13
CA ILE A 212 3.96 3.21 -21.91
C ILE A 212 3.59 4.37 -21.00
N HIS A 213 2.83 4.09 -19.95
CA HIS A 213 2.39 5.12 -19.02
C HIS A 213 3.57 5.75 -18.24
N LEU A 214 4.55 4.94 -17.84
CA LEU A 214 5.80 5.43 -17.25
C LEU A 214 6.50 6.42 -18.17
N PHE A 215 6.68 6.06 -19.44
CA PHE A 215 7.37 6.94 -20.40
C PHE A 215 6.58 8.20 -20.75
N GLU A 216 5.26 8.16 -20.75
CA GLU A 216 4.44 9.36 -20.85
C GLU A 216 4.66 10.33 -19.67
N ILE A 217 4.66 9.81 -18.44
CA ILE A 217 4.95 10.62 -17.25
C ILE A 217 6.35 11.21 -17.31
N LEU A 218 7.35 10.39 -17.61
CA LEU A 218 8.74 10.82 -17.70
C LEU A 218 8.93 11.86 -18.80
N SER A 219 8.27 11.71 -19.96
CA SER A 219 8.32 12.69 -21.05
C SER A 219 7.67 14.01 -20.66
N LYS A 220 6.47 13.98 -20.05
CA LYS A 220 5.78 15.18 -19.60
C LYS A 220 6.61 15.95 -18.56
N SER A 221 7.28 15.22 -17.66
CA SER A 221 8.12 15.84 -16.60
C SER A 221 9.28 16.67 -17.15
N MET A 222 9.74 16.40 -18.36
CA MET A 222 10.86 17.10 -18.98
C MET A 222 10.44 18.30 -19.83
N PHE A 223 9.24 18.29 -20.41
CA PHE A 223 8.82 19.29 -21.39
C PHE A 223 7.73 20.23 -20.89
N ASP A 224 7.04 19.90 -19.78
CA ASP A 224 5.95 20.72 -19.24
C ASP A 224 6.43 21.62 -18.08
N TYR A 225 6.78 22.86 -18.43
CA TYR A 225 7.21 23.88 -17.46
C TYR A 225 6.06 24.43 -16.58
N LYS A 226 4.81 24.17 -16.92
CA LYS A 226 3.65 24.73 -16.19
C LYS A 226 3.22 23.90 -14.99
N ASN A 227 3.50 22.59 -14.97
CA ASN A 227 3.10 21.65 -13.92
C ASN A 227 4.29 21.05 -13.16
N LYS A 228 5.33 21.83 -12.92
CA LYS A 228 6.59 21.37 -12.29
C LYS A 228 6.39 20.72 -10.91
N GLU A 229 5.47 21.22 -10.10
CA GLU A 229 5.24 20.69 -8.75
C GLU A 229 4.57 19.31 -8.79
N ASP A 230 3.58 19.12 -9.66
CA ASP A 230 2.88 17.87 -9.84
C ASP A 230 3.81 16.77 -10.39
N LEU A 231 4.62 17.13 -11.36
CA LEU A 231 5.57 16.22 -12.00
C LEU A 231 6.76 15.87 -11.10
N ALA A 232 7.22 16.78 -10.27
CA ALA A 232 8.26 16.52 -9.27
C ALA A 232 7.76 15.52 -8.19
N ALA A 233 6.49 15.58 -7.83
CA ALA A 233 5.90 14.66 -6.89
C ALA A 233 5.73 13.24 -7.47
N TYR A 234 5.29 13.10 -8.73
CA TYR A 234 5.30 11.80 -9.45
C TYR A 234 6.71 11.23 -9.55
N HIS A 235 7.66 12.07 -9.93
CA HIS A 235 9.05 11.67 -10.03
C HIS A 235 9.57 11.16 -8.68
N LYS A 236 9.26 11.86 -7.60
CA LYS A 236 9.62 11.44 -6.26
C LYS A 236 8.98 10.09 -5.88
N GLU A 237 7.70 9.89 -6.18
CA GLU A 237 6.99 8.63 -5.89
C GLU A 237 7.61 7.44 -6.61
N LEU A 238 7.99 7.59 -7.88
CA LEU A 238 8.67 6.55 -8.65
C LEU A 238 10.03 6.15 -8.05
N PHE A 239 10.74 7.08 -7.40
CA PHE A 239 12.02 6.80 -6.75
C PHE A 239 11.87 6.27 -5.32
N ASP A 240 10.85 6.71 -4.58
CA ASP A 240 10.71 6.47 -3.15
C ASP A 240 9.84 5.26 -2.80
N CYS A 241 8.93 4.80 -3.70
CA CYS A 241 8.10 3.64 -3.42
C CYS A 241 8.96 2.39 -3.13
N ASP A 242 8.47 1.49 -2.27
CA ASP A 242 9.22 0.29 -1.88
C ASP A 242 9.36 -0.67 -3.05
N LEU A 243 8.29 -0.89 -3.82
CA LEU A 243 8.30 -1.66 -5.05
C LEU A 243 7.78 -0.84 -6.23
N LEU A 244 8.53 -0.79 -7.31
CA LEU A 244 8.09 -0.31 -8.62
C LEU A 244 7.92 -1.48 -9.58
N ILE A 245 6.74 -1.64 -10.17
CA ILE A 245 6.48 -2.63 -11.21
C ILE A 245 6.28 -1.91 -12.54
N ILE A 246 7.15 -2.20 -13.49
CA ILE A 246 7.11 -1.72 -14.88
C ILE A 246 6.65 -2.88 -15.75
N ASP A 247 5.37 -2.91 -16.06
CA ASP A 247 4.78 -4.01 -16.81
C ASP A 247 4.79 -3.73 -18.30
N ASP A 248 5.00 -4.81 -19.05
CA ASP A 248 4.99 -4.85 -20.51
C ASP A 248 5.93 -3.81 -21.15
N LEU A 249 7.21 -3.95 -20.83
CA LEU A 249 8.27 -3.16 -21.47
C LEU A 249 8.37 -3.55 -22.94
N VAL A 250 7.73 -2.78 -23.83
CA VAL A 250 7.49 -3.11 -25.24
C VAL A 250 8.09 -2.07 -26.19
N THR A 251 7.80 -2.25 -27.40
CA THR A 251 8.17 -1.88 -28.75
C THR A 251 8.25 -0.39 -29.10
N GLU A 252 7.80 0.54 -28.31
CA GLU A 252 7.96 1.95 -28.63
C GLU A 252 9.42 2.35 -28.43
N TYR A 253 10.04 2.88 -29.51
CA TYR A 253 11.42 3.35 -29.46
C TYR A 253 11.50 4.55 -28.53
N PRO A 254 12.08 4.41 -27.35
CA PRO A 254 12.27 5.55 -26.49
C PRO A 254 13.24 6.53 -27.18
N THR A 255 12.94 7.81 -27.10
CA THR A 255 13.93 8.82 -27.50
C THR A 255 15.18 8.71 -26.63
N ASN A 256 16.31 9.19 -27.08
CA ASN A 256 17.56 9.21 -26.29
C ASN A 256 17.35 9.83 -24.90
N VAL A 257 16.44 10.77 -24.80
CA VAL A 257 16.07 11.45 -23.57
C VAL A 257 15.34 10.49 -22.62
N ILE A 258 14.33 9.78 -23.11
CA ILE A 258 13.57 8.78 -22.33
C ILE A 258 14.49 7.66 -21.86
N SER A 259 15.39 7.17 -22.73
CA SER A 259 16.38 6.15 -22.36
C SER A 259 17.30 6.63 -21.24
N SER A 260 17.70 7.90 -21.25
CA SER A 260 18.53 8.48 -20.18
C SER A 260 17.78 8.62 -18.87
N VAL A 261 16.50 9.00 -18.90
CA VAL A 261 15.68 9.12 -17.68
C VAL A 261 15.34 7.76 -17.12
N PHE A 262 15.03 6.78 -17.98
CA PHE A 262 14.83 5.40 -17.59
C PHE A 262 16.07 4.81 -16.91
N PHE A 263 17.25 5.03 -17.48
CA PHE A 263 18.52 4.66 -16.86
C PHE A 263 18.68 5.31 -15.49
N SER A 264 18.40 6.62 -15.37
CA SER A 264 18.50 7.36 -14.11
C SER A 264 17.54 6.81 -13.05
N LEU A 265 16.32 6.44 -13.42
CA LEU A 265 15.33 5.82 -12.55
C LEU A 265 15.84 4.46 -12.01
N LEU A 266 16.25 3.57 -12.91
CA LEU A 266 16.76 2.24 -12.50
C LEU A 266 18.00 2.37 -11.61
N ASN A 267 18.96 3.23 -12.00
CA ASN A 267 20.17 3.44 -11.23
C ASN A 267 19.92 4.08 -9.86
N GLY A 268 19.03 5.07 -9.79
CA GLY A 268 18.66 5.73 -8.54
C GLY A 268 17.99 4.76 -7.57
N ARG A 269 17.05 3.95 -8.05
CA ARG A 269 16.40 2.92 -7.22
C ARG A 269 17.37 1.84 -6.76
N ASN A 270 18.28 1.37 -7.62
CA ASN A 270 19.32 0.43 -7.24
C ASN A 270 20.25 1.00 -6.15
N MET A 271 20.64 2.27 -6.24
CA MET A 271 21.47 2.94 -5.22
C MET A 271 20.72 3.12 -3.89
N ALA A 272 19.42 3.35 -3.94
CA ALA A 272 18.54 3.47 -2.77
C ALA A 272 18.08 2.12 -2.22
N GLN A 273 18.48 1.00 -2.84
CA GLN A 273 18.02 -0.35 -2.52
C GLN A 273 16.49 -0.48 -2.51
N LYS A 274 15.82 0.18 -3.49
CA LYS A 274 14.38 0.10 -3.71
C LYS A 274 14.07 -0.89 -4.81
N SER A 275 13.28 -1.89 -4.49
CA SER A 275 12.98 -3.02 -5.36
C SER A 275 12.21 -2.64 -6.62
N THR A 276 12.58 -3.24 -7.75
CA THR A 276 11.92 -3.01 -9.04
C THR A 276 11.65 -4.33 -9.74
N ILE A 277 10.45 -4.51 -10.28
CA ILE A 277 10.08 -5.60 -11.18
C ILE A 277 9.89 -5.02 -12.57
N ILE A 278 10.48 -5.66 -13.57
CA ILE A 278 10.27 -5.31 -14.97
C ILE A 278 9.77 -6.55 -15.69
N SER A 279 8.68 -6.45 -16.42
CA SER A 279 8.21 -7.51 -17.32
C SER A 279 8.38 -7.10 -18.78
N THR A 280 8.74 -8.03 -19.64
CA THR A 280 8.90 -7.79 -21.09
C THR A 280 8.70 -9.04 -21.92
N ASN A 281 8.26 -8.85 -23.15
CA ASN A 281 8.25 -9.88 -24.18
C ASN A 281 9.44 -9.75 -25.17
N LEU A 282 10.29 -8.75 -24.97
CA LEU A 282 11.46 -8.51 -25.79
C LEU A 282 12.57 -9.52 -25.52
N SER A 283 13.39 -9.79 -26.53
CA SER A 283 14.67 -10.48 -26.36
C SER A 283 15.68 -9.58 -25.64
N PHE A 284 16.74 -10.16 -25.10
CA PHE A 284 17.82 -9.38 -24.47
C PHE A 284 18.48 -8.42 -25.46
N GLU A 285 18.63 -8.83 -26.71
CA GLU A 285 19.15 -8.00 -27.78
C GLU A 285 18.23 -6.80 -28.06
N ASP A 286 16.92 -7.05 -28.12
CA ASP A 286 15.94 -5.98 -28.30
C ASP A 286 15.94 -4.97 -27.14
N VAL A 287 16.04 -5.45 -25.90
CA VAL A 287 16.12 -4.57 -24.71
C VAL A 287 17.38 -3.70 -24.77
N SER A 288 18.54 -4.30 -25.09
CA SER A 288 19.80 -3.56 -25.22
C SER A 288 19.72 -2.50 -26.33
N ASN A 289 19.24 -2.88 -27.51
CA ASN A 289 19.14 -1.99 -28.67
C ASN A 289 18.16 -0.83 -28.46
N ARG A 290 17.06 -1.06 -27.70
CA ARG A 290 16.00 -0.06 -27.51
C ARG A 290 16.23 0.87 -26.34
N TYR A 291 16.68 0.31 -25.20
CA TYR A 291 16.77 1.05 -23.93
C TYR A 291 18.19 1.41 -23.52
N SER A 292 19.17 1.23 -24.39
CA SER A 292 20.61 1.41 -24.23
C SER A 292 21.33 0.26 -23.51
N ASP A 293 22.55 0.01 -23.92
CA ASP A 293 23.47 -0.96 -23.31
C ASP A 293 23.68 -0.69 -21.81
N ARG A 294 23.61 0.58 -21.39
CA ARG A 294 23.76 0.97 -19.98
C ARG A 294 22.61 0.47 -19.13
N SER A 295 21.37 0.65 -19.58
CA SER A 295 20.17 0.18 -18.88
C SER A 295 20.14 -1.34 -18.85
N PHE A 296 20.42 -1.99 -19.96
CA PHE A 296 20.50 -3.44 -20.05
C PHE A 296 21.57 -4.03 -19.11
N SER A 297 22.77 -3.44 -19.11
CA SER A 297 23.85 -3.85 -18.20
C SER A 297 23.45 -3.74 -16.73
N ARG A 298 22.71 -2.69 -16.35
CA ARG A 298 22.19 -2.54 -14.96
C ARG A 298 21.15 -3.59 -14.63
N ILE A 299 20.25 -3.93 -15.55
CA ILE A 299 19.28 -4.98 -15.38
C ILE A 299 20.00 -6.31 -15.17
N MET A 300 20.94 -6.68 -16.05
CA MET A 300 21.66 -7.95 -15.95
C MET A 300 22.52 -8.07 -14.71
N GLN A 301 23.03 -6.96 -14.17
CA GLN A 301 23.85 -6.95 -12.96
C GLN A 301 23.04 -7.05 -11.66
N ASN A 302 21.84 -6.43 -11.61
CA ASN A 302 21.16 -6.16 -10.34
C ASN A 302 19.80 -6.88 -10.23
N TYR A 303 19.35 -7.62 -11.27
CA TYR A 303 18.04 -8.26 -11.28
C TYR A 303 18.18 -9.78 -11.35
N ILE A 304 17.32 -10.47 -10.63
CA ILE A 304 17.13 -11.91 -10.79
C ILE A 304 16.31 -12.10 -12.06
N VAL A 305 16.92 -12.77 -13.03
CA VAL A 305 16.33 -12.97 -14.36
C VAL A 305 15.45 -14.22 -14.36
N CYS A 306 14.16 -14.05 -14.62
CA CYS A 306 13.16 -15.10 -14.65
C CYS A 306 12.60 -15.29 -16.07
N LYS A 307 12.83 -16.44 -16.66
CA LYS A 307 12.34 -16.80 -17.99
C LYS A 307 10.92 -17.34 -17.92
N PHE A 308 10.05 -16.83 -18.77
CA PHE A 308 8.71 -17.37 -18.98
C PHE A 308 8.63 -18.03 -20.36
N THR A 309 8.28 -19.31 -20.37
CA THR A 309 8.06 -20.10 -21.58
C THR A 309 6.72 -20.81 -21.47
N GLY A 310 6.12 -21.14 -22.59
CA GLY A 310 4.86 -21.88 -22.61
C GLY A 310 3.87 -21.28 -23.62
N PRO A 311 2.66 -21.83 -23.66
CA PRO A 311 1.60 -21.36 -24.53
C PRO A 311 1.01 -20.04 -24.05
N ASP A 312 0.30 -19.35 -24.93
CA ASP A 312 -0.50 -18.20 -24.54
C ASP A 312 -1.77 -18.67 -23.80
N ILE A 313 -1.79 -18.45 -22.47
CA ILE A 313 -2.87 -18.88 -21.57
C ILE A 313 -4.21 -18.22 -21.98
N ARG A 314 -4.19 -16.99 -22.49
CA ARG A 314 -5.40 -16.29 -22.93
C ARG A 314 -6.09 -17.02 -24.07
N ILE A 315 -5.33 -17.66 -24.95
CA ILE A 315 -5.86 -18.48 -26.05
C ILE A 315 -6.47 -19.76 -25.49
N ILE A 316 -5.76 -20.46 -24.59
CA ILE A 316 -6.26 -21.69 -23.96
C ILE A 316 -7.59 -21.46 -23.24
N GLN A 317 -7.67 -20.41 -22.43
CA GLN A 317 -8.90 -20.06 -21.69
C GLN A 317 -10.08 -19.72 -22.59
N LYS A 318 -9.85 -19.19 -23.79
CA LYS A 318 -10.90 -18.91 -24.77
C LYS A 318 -11.37 -20.17 -25.52
N THR A 319 -10.48 -21.15 -25.72
CA THR A 319 -10.79 -22.38 -26.43
C THR A 319 -11.37 -23.47 -25.52
N ALA A 320 -11.22 -23.34 -24.21
CA ALA A 320 -11.79 -24.24 -23.19
C ALA A 320 -13.22 -23.89 -22.76
N LYS A 321 -13.77 -22.78 -23.25
CA LYS A 321 -15.18 -22.37 -23.10
C LYS A 321 -15.98 -22.74 -24.34
#